data_016b92da5bebfe21864442b1be11ef84
#
_entry.id   016b92da5bebfe21864442b1be11ef84
#
_cell.length_a   1.000
_cell.length_b   1.000
_cell.length_c   1.000
_cell.angle_alpha   90.00
_cell.angle_beta   90.00
_cell.angle_gamma   90.00
#
_symmetry.space_group_name_H-M   'P 1'
#
loop_
_entity.id
_entity.type
_entity.pdbx_description
1 polymer ?
#
loop_
_entity_poly.entity_id
_entity_poly.type
_entity_poly.pdbx_seq_one_letter_code
_entity_poly.pdbx_strand_id
1 'polypeptide(L)'
;NVFDKIKSVGLAETCKRVFWKVAFKGLRLRNKKMQQFVDENLKVSNQQYNEHDTADSNKYYDTYICGSDQIWNPDLVPTDSMYWLPFVEKGKNKIAYAPSFGASTVTEKQKEQIKANLSTFKAVSCRENSGARTINQIIGEKKCEAVLDPTMLIERDYWDTISEDKIYDEKYIFAYMLRGTAAQRKYIEKIARERNLKIVSIPFLDYEKIDPYDLKFGDYKLWDANPAEFISAIRHAEYVFCDSFHCIVFSILYHRPFFVFPKVGADGKVKKSQISRMTDLLELAEIKNRILLDNEEADLDAEIDWNNSDKRIQKARCDSERYLEQALFM
;
A
#
# COMPACT_ATOMS: atom_id res chain seq x y z
N ASN A 1 12.89 -15.79 19.14
CA ASN A 1 12.94 -17.15 19.67
C ASN A 1 11.53 -17.75 19.72
N VAL A 2 11.38 -19.07 19.43
CA VAL A 2 10.07 -19.77 19.43
C VAL A 2 9.39 -19.65 20.82
N PHE A 3 10.16 -19.70 21.89
CA PHE A 3 9.67 -19.58 23.26
C PHE A 3 9.07 -18.19 23.57
N ASP A 4 9.62 -17.13 23.01
CA ASP A 4 9.11 -15.77 23.24
C ASP A 4 7.80 -15.55 22.47
N LYS A 5 7.67 -16.16 21.28
CA LYS A 5 6.41 -16.19 20.52
C LYS A 5 5.31 -17.00 21.21
N ILE A 6 5.63 -18.13 21.83
CA ILE A 6 4.67 -18.92 22.61
C ILE A 6 4.15 -18.12 23.80
N LYS A 7 5.01 -17.35 24.48
CA LYS A 7 4.62 -16.49 25.60
C LYS A 7 3.74 -15.31 25.18
N SER A 8 3.97 -14.73 23.99
CA SER A 8 3.22 -13.56 23.50
C SER A 8 1.90 -13.90 22.83
N VAL A 9 1.77 -15.07 22.22
CA VAL A 9 0.64 -15.41 21.32
C VAL A 9 -0.15 -16.64 21.78
N GLY A 10 0.39 -17.44 22.71
CA GLY A 10 -0.22 -18.68 23.19
C GLY A 10 0.11 -19.92 22.34
N LEU A 11 0.06 -21.11 22.97
CA LEU A 11 0.47 -22.37 22.35
C LEU A 11 -0.41 -22.75 21.16
N ALA A 12 -1.74 -22.61 21.28
CA ALA A 12 -2.70 -22.98 20.23
C ALA A 12 -2.52 -22.15 18.96
N GLU A 13 -2.30 -20.85 19.12
CA GLU A 13 -2.09 -19.95 18.00
C GLU A 13 -0.72 -20.17 17.35
N THR A 14 0.30 -20.50 18.15
CA THR A 14 1.61 -20.88 17.63
C THR A 14 1.53 -22.17 16.80
N CYS A 15 0.80 -23.19 17.29
CA CYS A 15 0.57 -24.43 16.55
C CYS A 15 -0.19 -24.20 15.24
N LYS A 16 -1.22 -23.33 15.24
CA LYS A 16 -1.94 -22.92 14.05
C LYS A 16 -1.02 -22.25 13.03
N ARG A 17 -0.18 -21.31 13.46
CA ARG A 17 0.81 -20.64 12.60
C ARG A 17 1.83 -21.62 12.00
N VAL A 18 2.29 -22.58 12.79
CA VAL A 18 3.20 -23.64 12.31
C VAL A 18 2.50 -24.53 11.29
N PHE A 19 1.26 -24.95 11.57
CA PHE A 19 0.45 -25.75 10.64
C PHE A 19 0.29 -25.02 9.30
N TRP A 20 -0.08 -23.73 9.31
CA TRP A 20 -0.23 -22.94 8.09
C TRP A 20 1.12 -22.79 7.34
N LYS A 21 2.23 -22.58 8.04
CA LYS A 21 3.56 -22.55 7.43
C LYS A 21 3.97 -23.86 6.77
N VAL A 22 3.53 -24.98 7.30
CA VAL A 22 3.79 -26.31 6.73
C VAL A 22 2.83 -26.59 5.57
N ALA A 23 1.56 -26.27 5.76
CA ALA A 23 0.50 -26.49 4.76
C ALA A 23 0.70 -25.62 3.49
N PHE A 24 1.21 -24.36 3.65
CA PHE A 24 1.41 -23.45 2.52
C PHE A 24 2.88 -23.32 2.13
N LYS A 25 3.34 -24.23 1.29
CA LYS A 25 4.66 -24.15 0.66
C LYS A 25 4.87 -22.82 -0.09
N GLY A 26 3.79 -22.27 -0.70
CA GLY A 26 3.79 -20.99 -1.38
C GLY A 26 4.16 -19.80 -0.50
N LEU A 27 3.74 -19.76 0.78
CA LEU A 27 4.12 -18.69 1.72
C LEU A 27 5.62 -18.63 2.00
N ARG A 28 6.27 -19.77 2.13
CA ARG A 28 7.72 -19.82 2.34
C ARG A 28 8.47 -19.35 1.11
N LEU A 29 7.99 -19.75 -0.06
CA LEU A 29 8.57 -19.34 -1.32
C LEU A 29 8.36 -17.84 -1.55
N ARG A 30 7.17 -17.31 -1.25
CA ARG A 30 6.89 -15.86 -1.29
C ARG A 30 7.89 -15.07 -0.42
N ASN A 31 8.06 -15.46 0.84
CA ASN A 31 8.99 -14.76 1.74
C ASN A 31 10.42 -14.78 1.19
N LYS A 32 10.85 -15.91 0.60
CA LYS A 32 12.16 -16.02 -0.04
C LYS A 32 12.26 -15.09 -1.26
N LYS A 33 11.28 -15.10 -2.15
CA LYS A 33 11.24 -14.23 -3.33
C LYS A 33 11.18 -12.75 -2.95
N MET A 34 10.43 -12.40 -1.89
CA MET A 34 10.39 -11.03 -1.37
C MET A 34 11.75 -10.58 -0.84
N GLN A 35 12.44 -11.44 -0.08
CA GLN A 35 13.79 -11.12 0.40
C GLN A 35 14.77 -10.99 -0.76
N GLN A 36 14.73 -11.88 -1.73
CA GLN A 36 15.56 -11.81 -2.93
C GLN A 36 15.29 -10.50 -3.70
N PHE A 37 14.02 -10.10 -3.86
CA PHE A 37 13.69 -8.82 -4.49
C PHE A 37 14.29 -7.63 -3.74
N VAL A 38 14.26 -7.64 -2.41
CA VAL A 38 14.87 -6.59 -1.58
C VAL A 38 16.39 -6.58 -1.79
N ASP A 39 17.03 -7.73 -1.75
CA ASP A 39 18.50 -7.85 -1.89
C ASP A 39 19.00 -7.38 -3.27
N GLU A 40 18.20 -7.61 -4.32
CA GLU A 40 18.53 -7.25 -5.71
C GLU A 40 18.25 -5.79 -6.04
N ASN A 41 17.21 -5.19 -5.44
CA ASN A 41 16.69 -3.89 -5.88
C ASN A 41 16.88 -2.76 -4.86
N LEU A 42 17.15 -3.06 -3.59
CA LEU A 42 17.25 -2.05 -2.54
C LEU A 42 18.64 -2.02 -1.91
N LYS A 43 19.16 -0.81 -1.71
CA LYS A 43 20.36 -0.61 -0.89
C LYS A 43 19.95 -0.55 0.58
N VAL A 44 20.10 -1.65 1.29
CA VAL A 44 19.88 -1.71 2.73
C VAL A 44 21.19 -1.54 3.50
N SER A 45 21.13 -1.04 4.74
CA SER A 45 22.29 -0.96 5.61
C SER A 45 22.79 -2.36 5.97
N ASN A 46 24.11 -2.52 6.15
CA ASN A 46 24.69 -3.79 6.62
C ASN A 46 24.28 -4.14 8.05
N GLN A 47 23.88 -3.14 8.83
CA GLN A 47 23.39 -3.30 10.18
C GLN A 47 21.86 -3.28 10.20
N GLN A 48 21.27 -4.31 10.80
CA GLN A 48 19.85 -4.33 11.11
C GLN A 48 19.62 -3.66 12.46
N TYR A 49 18.69 -2.70 12.50
CA TYR A 49 18.31 -1.98 13.71
C TYR A 49 16.96 -2.49 14.22
N ASN A 50 16.82 -2.57 15.53
CA ASN A 50 15.59 -2.89 16.22
C ASN A 50 15.22 -1.74 17.18
N GLU A 51 14.13 -1.85 17.90
CA GLU A 51 13.64 -0.81 18.81
C GLU A 51 14.65 -0.37 19.89
N HIS A 52 15.61 -1.24 20.26
CA HIS A 52 16.56 -0.98 21.35
C HIS A 52 17.86 -0.34 20.86
N ASP A 53 18.23 -0.54 19.59
CA ASP A 53 19.51 -0.09 19.03
C ASP A 53 19.39 0.91 17.87
N THR A 54 18.16 1.31 17.52
CA THR A 54 17.92 2.27 16.43
C THR A 54 18.66 3.58 16.63
N ALA A 55 18.88 4.02 17.87
CA ALA A 55 19.63 5.24 18.18
C ALA A 55 21.11 5.17 17.73
N ASP A 56 21.68 3.97 17.62
CA ASP A 56 23.05 3.79 17.12
C ASP A 56 23.21 4.22 15.66
N SER A 57 22.13 4.27 14.90
CA SER A 57 22.11 4.76 13.52
C SER A 57 22.57 6.23 13.42
N ASN A 58 22.41 7.01 14.50
CA ASN A 58 22.85 8.40 14.55
C ASN A 58 24.37 8.58 14.35
N LYS A 59 25.15 7.53 14.52
CA LYS A 59 26.59 7.53 14.23
C LYS A 59 26.90 7.55 12.73
N TYR A 60 25.94 7.17 11.89
CA TYR A 60 26.16 6.90 10.46
C TYR A 60 25.33 7.82 9.55
N TYR A 61 24.20 8.35 10.04
CA TYR A 61 23.27 9.13 9.22
C TYR A 61 22.98 10.49 9.85
N ASP A 62 22.84 11.50 8.99
CA ASP A 62 22.51 12.88 9.36
C ASP A 62 21.10 13.28 8.95
N THR A 63 20.48 12.50 8.07
CA THR A 63 19.11 12.72 7.59
C THR A 63 18.32 11.43 7.62
N TYR A 64 17.12 11.51 8.17
CA TYR A 64 16.19 10.40 8.33
C TYR A 64 14.89 10.74 7.62
N ILE A 65 14.46 9.85 6.74
CA ILE A 65 13.21 9.99 5.99
C ILE A 65 12.26 8.87 6.43
N CYS A 66 11.07 9.23 6.91
CA CYS A 66 10.00 8.25 7.13
C CYS A 66 8.96 8.34 6.01
N GLY A 67 8.38 7.23 5.68
CA GLY A 67 7.36 7.07 4.65
C GLY A 67 7.74 5.98 3.65
N SER A 68 6.90 5.55 2.78
CA SER A 68 5.49 5.90 2.60
C SER A 68 4.57 4.99 3.45
N ASP A 69 3.40 4.65 2.89
CA ASP A 69 2.34 3.81 3.45
C ASP A 69 1.72 4.34 4.77
N GLN A 70 0.87 3.53 5.41
CA GLN A 70 0.01 3.95 6.53
C GLN A 70 0.75 4.03 7.87
N ILE A 71 2.00 4.45 7.86
CA ILE A 71 2.84 4.53 9.06
C ILE A 71 2.40 5.62 10.06
N TRP A 72 1.58 6.56 9.61
CA TRP A 72 1.00 7.61 10.45
C TRP A 72 -0.51 7.44 10.70
N ASN A 73 -1.07 6.31 10.32
CA ASN A 73 -2.48 6.01 10.59
C ASN A 73 -2.66 5.60 12.06
N PRO A 74 -3.28 6.43 12.92
CA PRO A 74 -3.40 6.16 14.36
C PRO A 74 -4.36 5.00 14.68
N ASP A 75 -5.13 4.51 13.70
CA ASP A 75 -5.95 3.30 13.82
C ASP A 75 -5.12 2.01 13.69
N LEU A 76 -3.91 2.12 13.12
CA LEU A 76 -3.04 0.97 12.80
C LEU A 76 -1.70 1.02 13.53
N VAL A 77 -1.17 2.23 13.74
CA VAL A 77 0.18 2.46 14.26
C VAL A 77 0.11 3.44 15.43
N PRO A 78 0.67 3.10 16.59
CA PRO A 78 0.72 4.00 17.73
C PRO A 78 1.45 5.32 17.42
N THR A 79 0.99 6.42 18.04
CA THR A 79 1.58 7.76 17.85
C THR A 79 2.96 7.93 18.53
N ASP A 80 3.42 6.93 19.26
CA ASP A 80 4.76 6.82 19.87
C ASP A 80 5.66 5.78 19.17
N SER A 81 5.25 5.28 18.00
CA SER A 81 6.02 4.29 17.23
C SER A 81 7.32 4.85 16.66
N MET A 82 8.22 3.95 16.26
CA MET A 82 9.50 4.28 15.60
C MET A 82 9.32 5.09 14.30
N TYR A 83 8.16 4.99 13.65
CA TYR A 83 7.87 5.73 12.42
C TYR A 83 7.74 7.25 12.60
N TRP A 84 7.68 7.73 13.86
CA TRP A 84 7.80 9.15 14.20
C TRP A 84 9.26 9.59 14.43
N LEU A 85 10.22 8.69 14.22
CA LEU A 85 11.65 8.92 14.36
C LEU A 85 12.06 9.50 15.74
N PRO A 86 11.56 8.94 16.88
CA PRO A 86 11.85 9.47 18.20
C PRO A 86 13.33 9.30 18.59
N PHE A 87 14.03 8.35 17.99
CA PHE A 87 15.44 8.01 18.26
C PHE A 87 16.43 8.97 17.58
N VAL A 88 15.98 9.83 16.67
CA VAL A 88 16.85 10.74 15.94
C VAL A 88 17.26 11.90 16.84
N GLU A 89 18.56 12.09 16.96
CA GLU A 89 19.17 13.11 17.83
C GLU A 89 18.89 14.55 17.36
N LYS A 90 18.88 15.46 18.33
CA LYS A 90 18.73 16.90 18.06
C LYS A 90 19.85 17.41 17.13
N GLY A 91 19.48 18.15 16.11
CA GLY A 91 20.42 18.69 15.12
C GLY A 91 20.52 17.86 13.84
N LYS A 92 19.94 16.66 13.82
CA LYS A 92 19.80 15.86 12.59
C LYS A 92 18.46 16.12 11.91
N ASN A 93 18.41 15.88 10.61
CA ASN A 93 17.22 16.16 9.81
C ASN A 93 16.21 15.02 9.90
N LYS A 94 14.96 15.37 10.18
CA LYS A 94 13.80 14.48 10.07
C LYS A 94 12.90 14.97 8.94
N ILE A 95 12.64 14.11 7.97
CA ILE A 95 11.81 14.42 6.81
C ILE A 95 10.69 13.36 6.75
N ALA A 96 9.47 13.80 6.51
CA ALA A 96 8.38 12.90 6.20
C ALA A 96 8.06 12.97 4.70
N TYR A 97 8.24 11.85 4.00
CA TYR A 97 7.88 11.75 2.59
C TYR A 97 6.73 10.76 2.41
N ALA A 98 5.58 11.28 2.04
CA ALA A 98 4.38 10.51 1.70
C ALA A 98 3.86 9.50 2.75
N PRO A 99 4.08 9.63 4.08
CA PRO A 99 3.34 8.77 5.00
C PRO A 99 1.84 9.00 4.80
N SER A 100 1.05 7.91 4.86
CA SER A 100 -0.40 8.00 4.79
C SER A 100 -0.97 8.12 6.20
N PHE A 101 -1.82 9.13 6.38
CA PHE A 101 -2.53 9.34 7.64
C PHE A 101 -3.76 8.43 7.75
N GLY A 102 -4.52 8.29 6.67
CA GLY A 102 -5.57 7.29 6.46
C GLY A 102 -6.65 7.17 7.54
N ALA A 103 -6.66 8.05 8.54
CA ALA A 103 -7.62 8.03 9.64
C ALA A 103 -8.76 9.04 9.41
N SER A 104 -9.97 8.65 9.82
CA SER A 104 -11.14 9.53 9.77
C SER A 104 -11.36 10.33 11.05
N THR A 105 -10.83 9.85 12.16
CA THR A 105 -10.99 10.46 13.48
C THR A 105 -9.69 10.37 14.28
N VAL A 106 -9.39 11.43 15.03
CA VAL A 106 -8.20 11.52 15.90
C VAL A 106 -8.65 12.05 17.25
N THR A 107 -8.31 11.36 18.32
CA THR A 107 -8.60 11.81 19.68
C THR A 107 -7.75 13.02 20.06
N GLU A 108 -8.17 13.84 21.01
CA GLU A 108 -7.39 15.01 21.45
C GLU A 108 -5.99 14.62 21.94
N LYS A 109 -5.86 13.52 22.69
CA LYS A 109 -4.56 12.99 23.12
C LYS A 109 -3.64 12.66 21.93
N GLN A 110 -4.19 12.02 20.89
CA GLN A 110 -3.42 11.73 19.68
C GLN A 110 -3.02 13.00 18.94
N LYS A 111 -3.91 14.02 18.87
CA LYS A 111 -3.58 15.31 18.24
C LYS A 111 -2.41 16.00 18.93
N GLU A 112 -2.41 16.06 20.25
CA GLU A 112 -1.32 16.64 21.04
C GLU A 112 0.01 15.91 20.76
N GLN A 113 -0.01 14.59 20.75
CA GLN A 113 1.18 13.79 20.49
C GLN A 113 1.68 13.93 19.06
N ILE A 114 0.76 13.92 18.07
CA ILE A 114 1.08 14.15 16.65
C ILE A 114 1.69 15.54 16.48
N LYS A 115 1.11 16.57 17.09
CA LYS A 115 1.65 17.94 17.04
C LYS A 115 3.05 18.03 17.63
N ALA A 116 3.28 17.39 18.76
CA ALA A 116 4.60 17.33 19.38
C ALA A 116 5.63 16.61 18.48
N ASN A 117 5.25 15.48 17.90
CA ASN A 117 6.12 14.75 16.97
C ASN A 117 6.48 15.60 15.74
N LEU A 118 5.47 16.19 15.09
CA LEU A 118 5.64 16.99 13.87
C LEU A 118 6.50 18.25 14.09
N SER A 119 6.52 18.79 15.29
CA SER A 119 7.38 19.95 15.63
C SER A 119 8.88 19.65 15.48
N THR A 120 9.26 18.38 15.50
CA THR A 120 10.66 17.94 15.36
C THR A 120 11.08 17.67 13.91
N PHE A 121 10.14 17.69 12.95
CA PHE A 121 10.43 17.44 11.55
C PHE A 121 10.81 18.73 10.82
N LYS A 122 11.87 18.65 10.01
CA LYS A 122 12.31 19.72 9.12
C LYS A 122 11.28 19.97 8.00
N ALA A 123 10.78 18.90 7.40
CA ALA A 123 9.79 18.94 6.32
C ALA A 123 8.74 17.84 6.50
N VAL A 124 7.49 18.16 6.19
CA VAL A 124 6.34 17.28 6.41
C VAL A 124 5.50 17.20 5.15
N SER A 125 5.32 16.01 4.62
CA SER A 125 4.33 15.73 3.58
C SER A 125 3.42 14.57 3.97
N CYS A 126 2.36 14.37 3.20
CA CYS A 126 1.46 13.24 3.32
C CYS A 126 1.10 12.72 1.92
N ARG A 127 0.79 11.43 1.81
CA ARG A 127 0.49 10.82 0.52
C ARG A 127 -0.86 11.28 -0.08
N GLU A 128 -1.79 11.65 0.75
CA GLU A 128 -3.14 12.05 0.34
C GLU A 128 -3.49 13.47 0.82
N ASN A 129 -4.27 14.17 0.00
CA ASN A 129 -4.75 15.52 0.31
C ASN A 129 -5.59 15.57 1.60
N SER A 130 -6.42 14.55 1.83
CA SER A 130 -7.23 14.43 3.05
C SER A 130 -6.36 14.33 4.30
N GLY A 131 -5.27 13.55 4.25
CA GLY A 131 -4.30 13.45 5.32
C GLY A 131 -3.54 14.75 5.56
N ALA A 132 -3.06 15.40 4.50
CA ALA A 132 -2.37 16.69 4.61
C ALA A 132 -3.27 17.77 5.24
N ARG A 133 -4.55 17.84 4.84
CA ARG A 133 -5.53 18.75 5.48
C ARG A 133 -5.70 18.45 6.97
N THR A 134 -5.84 17.18 7.35
CA THR A 134 -5.98 16.77 8.75
C THR A 134 -4.74 17.15 9.58
N ILE A 135 -3.54 16.89 9.05
CA ILE A 135 -2.28 17.28 9.69
C ILE A 135 -2.21 18.79 9.87
N ASN A 136 -2.51 19.58 8.83
CA ASN A 136 -2.49 21.04 8.90
C ASN A 136 -3.50 21.59 9.92
N GLN A 137 -4.68 20.97 10.06
CA GLN A 137 -5.65 21.31 11.12
C GLN A 137 -5.10 21.01 12.52
N ILE A 138 -4.41 19.89 12.71
CA ILE A 138 -3.79 19.52 14.00
C ILE A 138 -2.70 20.51 14.38
N ILE A 139 -1.85 20.92 13.42
CA ILE A 139 -0.74 21.85 13.70
C ILE A 139 -1.24 23.29 13.85
N GLY A 140 -2.34 23.64 13.17
CA GLY A 140 -2.87 25.00 13.12
C GLY A 140 -2.18 25.89 12.07
N GLU A 141 -1.39 25.32 11.15
CA GLU A 141 -0.71 26.03 10.08
C GLU A 141 -0.60 25.16 8.82
N LYS A 142 -0.38 25.79 7.65
CA LYS A 142 -0.15 25.08 6.38
C LYS A 142 1.33 24.69 6.26
N LYS A 143 1.68 23.53 6.80
CA LYS A 143 3.05 22.97 6.79
C LYS A 143 3.16 21.66 6.05
N CYS A 144 2.10 20.87 6.02
CA CYS A 144 2.06 19.57 5.36
C CYS A 144 1.54 19.71 3.93
N GLU A 145 2.29 19.18 2.97
CA GLU A 145 1.92 19.12 1.56
C GLU A 145 1.52 17.70 1.17
N ALA A 146 0.62 17.57 0.18
CA ALA A 146 0.33 16.29 -0.42
C ALA A 146 1.34 16.02 -1.53
N VAL A 147 1.95 14.83 -1.50
CA VAL A 147 2.93 14.37 -2.49
C VAL A 147 2.55 12.97 -2.99
N LEU A 148 3.07 12.59 -4.14
CA LEU A 148 2.84 11.25 -4.68
C LEU A 148 3.49 10.15 -3.81
N ASP A 149 2.87 8.97 -3.82
CA ASP A 149 3.53 7.76 -3.32
C ASP A 149 4.86 7.55 -4.07
N PRO A 150 5.95 7.11 -3.39
CA PRO A 150 7.25 6.88 -4.04
C PRO A 150 7.19 6.02 -5.29
N THR A 151 6.25 5.07 -5.36
CA THR A 151 6.07 4.21 -6.55
C THR A 151 5.66 5.00 -7.80
N MET A 152 5.08 6.19 -7.64
CA MET A 152 4.68 7.07 -8.75
C MET A 152 5.75 8.11 -9.11
N LEU A 153 6.83 8.24 -8.35
CA LEU A 153 8.00 9.03 -8.74
C LEU A 153 8.80 8.33 -9.84
N ILE A 154 8.72 7.01 -9.86
CA ILE A 154 9.41 6.16 -10.82
C ILE A 154 8.53 6.05 -12.07
N GLU A 155 9.12 6.27 -13.24
CA GLU A 155 8.43 6.14 -14.51
C GLU A 155 8.17 4.68 -14.88
N ARG A 156 7.16 4.46 -15.72
CA ARG A 156 6.76 3.12 -16.15
C ARG A 156 7.90 2.33 -16.76
N ASP A 157 8.75 2.96 -17.57
CA ASP A 157 9.86 2.29 -18.28
C ASP A 157 10.85 1.65 -17.29
N TYR A 158 11.07 2.26 -16.13
CA TYR A 158 11.89 1.64 -15.09
C TYR A 158 11.17 0.44 -14.44
N TRP A 159 9.87 0.56 -14.19
CA TRP A 159 9.09 -0.57 -13.69
C TRP A 159 9.05 -1.73 -14.67
N ASP A 160 9.13 -1.46 -15.98
CA ASP A 160 9.25 -2.48 -17.02
C ASP A 160 10.54 -3.30 -16.90
N THR A 161 11.63 -2.70 -16.41
CA THR A 161 12.89 -3.43 -16.16
C THR A 161 12.85 -4.35 -14.95
N ILE A 162 11.92 -4.09 -14.03
CA ILE A 162 11.73 -4.88 -12.80
C ILE A 162 10.64 -5.95 -13.00
N SER A 163 9.64 -5.65 -13.83
CA SER A 163 8.48 -6.51 -14.05
C SER A 163 8.89 -7.82 -14.73
N GLU A 164 8.29 -8.92 -14.29
CA GLU A 164 8.38 -10.18 -15.02
C GLU A 164 7.70 -10.11 -16.39
N ASP A 165 8.10 -10.99 -17.29
CA ASP A 165 7.39 -11.20 -18.55
C ASP A 165 5.95 -11.67 -18.31
N LYS A 166 5.14 -11.69 -19.36
CA LYS A 166 3.76 -12.13 -19.30
C LYS A 166 3.65 -13.54 -18.70
N ILE A 167 2.97 -13.65 -17.56
CA ILE A 167 2.90 -14.87 -16.75
C ILE A 167 1.94 -15.91 -17.41
N TYR A 168 0.87 -15.44 -18.07
CA TYR A 168 -0.18 -16.27 -18.68
C TYR A 168 -0.53 -15.76 -20.07
N ASP A 169 -0.71 -16.67 -21.02
CA ASP A 169 -1.05 -16.33 -22.43
C ASP A 169 -2.52 -15.94 -22.59
N GLU A 170 -3.40 -16.52 -21.77
CA GLU A 170 -4.81 -16.21 -21.85
C GLU A 170 -5.11 -14.78 -21.38
N LYS A 171 -6.21 -14.24 -21.88
CA LYS A 171 -6.77 -12.98 -21.39
C LYS A 171 -7.39 -13.19 -20.02
N TYR A 172 -7.11 -12.28 -19.09
CA TYR A 172 -7.56 -12.44 -17.71
C TYR A 172 -7.95 -11.14 -17.01
N ILE A 173 -8.75 -11.30 -15.97
CA ILE A 173 -8.97 -10.33 -14.91
C ILE A 173 -7.94 -10.57 -13.81
N PHE A 174 -7.18 -9.55 -13.43
CA PHE A 174 -6.38 -9.61 -12.23
C PHE A 174 -7.21 -9.19 -11.01
N ALA A 175 -7.33 -10.07 -10.02
CA ALA A 175 -8.09 -9.82 -8.81
C ALA A 175 -7.19 -9.83 -7.56
N TYR A 176 -7.00 -8.66 -6.95
CA TYR A 176 -6.17 -8.50 -5.75
C TYR A 176 -7.00 -7.97 -4.58
N MET A 177 -7.51 -8.91 -3.77
CA MET A 177 -8.46 -8.67 -2.70
C MET A 177 -7.84 -8.94 -1.33
N LEU A 178 -7.41 -7.88 -0.64
CA LEU A 178 -6.83 -8.00 0.71
C LEU A 178 -7.89 -8.28 1.78
N ARG A 179 -9.10 -7.74 1.59
CA ARG A 179 -10.23 -7.88 2.51
C ARG A 179 -11.57 -7.98 1.78
N GLY A 180 -11.55 -8.51 0.58
CA GLY A 180 -12.75 -8.68 -0.22
C GLY A 180 -13.73 -9.69 0.37
N THR A 181 -15.01 -9.49 0.08
CA THR A 181 -16.09 -10.40 0.48
C THR A 181 -16.30 -11.51 -0.53
N ALA A 182 -17.01 -12.57 -0.11
CA ALA A 182 -17.44 -13.63 -1.03
C ALA A 182 -18.38 -13.10 -2.14
N ALA A 183 -19.19 -12.07 -1.84
CA ALA A 183 -20.07 -11.45 -2.83
C ALA A 183 -19.27 -10.74 -3.93
N GLN A 184 -18.23 -9.97 -3.56
CA GLN A 184 -17.34 -9.30 -4.50
C GLN A 184 -16.59 -10.31 -5.39
N ARG A 185 -16.11 -11.41 -4.84
CA ARG A 185 -15.45 -12.48 -5.62
C ARG A 185 -16.42 -13.15 -6.60
N LYS A 186 -17.65 -13.45 -6.16
CA LYS A 186 -18.70 -13.97 -7.06
C LYS A 186 -19.05 -12.99 -8.18
N TYR A 187 -19.03 -11.69 -7.90
CA TYR A 187 -19.25 -10.67 -8.90
C TYR A 187 -18.13 -10.68 -9.96
N ILE A 188 -16.88 -10.79 -9.55
CA ILE A 188 -15.74 -10.92 -10.49
C ILE A 188 -15.86 -12.20 -11.32
N GLU A 189 -16.25 -13.34 -10.70
CA GLU A 189 -16.47 -14.60 -11.40
C GLU A 189 -17.62 -14.50 -12.43
N LYS A 190 -18.67 -13.72 -12.14
CA LYS A 190 -19.76 -13.43 -13.10
C LYS A 190 -19.18 -12.70 -14.33
N ILE A 191 -18.45 -11.60 -14.12
CA ILE A 191 -17.84 -10.82 -15.20
C ILE A 191 -16.88 -11.68 -16.02
N ALA A 192 -16.03 -12.47 -15.37
CA ALA A 192 -15.08 -13.33 -16.06
C ALA A 192 -15.76 -14.31 -17.02
N ARG A 193 -16.87 -14.93 -16.57
CA ARG A 193 -17.68 -15.80 -17.44
C ARG A 193 -18.33 -15.06 -18.61
N GLU A 194 -18.93 -13.89 -18.34
CA GLU A 194 -19.60 -13.08 -19.36
C GLU A 194 -18.65 -12.56 -20.44
N ARG A 195 -17.41 -12.24 -20.07
CA ARG A 195 -16.38 -11.73 -20.98
C ARG A 195 -15.41 -12.83 -21.50
N ASN A 196 -15.64 -14.09 -21.13
CA ASN A 196 -14.76 -15.23 -21.45
C ASN A 196 -13.29 -14.98 -21.07
N LEU A 197 -13.08 -14.51 -19.83
CA LEU A 197 -11.77 -14.22 -19.26
C LEU A 197 -11.42 -15.22 -18.16
N LYS A 198 -10.13 -15.47 -17.97
CA LYS A 198 -9.61 -16.15 -16.78
C LYS A 198 -9.52 -15.20 -15.62
N ILE A 199 -9.36 -15.73 -14.41
CA ILE A 199 -9.08 -14.93 -13.22
C ILE A 199 -7.71 -15.32 -12.68
N VAL A 200 -6.81 -14.35 -12.62
CA VAL A 200 -5.53 -14.45 -11.90
C VAL A 200 -5.68 -13.75 -10.56
N SER A 201 -5.31 -14.43 -9.48
CA SER A 201 -5.41 -13.86 -8.13
C SER A 201 -4.12 -14.04 -7.34
N ILE A 202 -3.83 -13.11 -6.42
CA ILE A 202 -2.85 -13.30 -5.36
C ILE A 202 -3.63 -13.50 -4.06
N PRO A 203 -3.72 -14.72 -3.52
CA PRO A 203 -4.42 -14.97 -2.29
C PRO A 203 -3.81 -14.21 -1.12
N PHE A 204 -4.66 -13.56 -0.32
CA PHE A 204 -4.20 -12.92 0.91
C PHE A 204 -4.06 -13.97 2.01
N LEU A 205 -2.81 -14.23 2.37
CA LEU A 205 -2.46 -15.20 3.39
C LEU A 205 -2.05 -14.46 4.66
N ASP A 206 -3.02 -14.13 5.48
CA ASP A 206 -2.79 -13.71 6.86
C ASP A 206 -2.94 -14.94 7.77
N TYR A 207 -1.96 -15.18 8.66
CA TYR A 207 -1.99 -16.33 9.57
C TYR A 207 -3.23 -16.35 10.49
N GLU A 208 -3.92 -15.24 10.62
CA GLU A 208 -5.09 -15.11 11.49
C GLU A 208 -6.42 -15.21 10.73
N LYS A 209 -6.43 -14.93 9.43
CA LYS A 209 -7.66 -14.80 8.65
C LYS A 209 -7.44 -15.23 7.20
N ILE A 210 -7.44 -16.52 6.95
CA ILE A 210 -7.58 -17.01 5.58
C ILE A 210 -9.06 -17.14 5.29
N ASP A 211 -9.53 -16.40 4.30
CA ASP A 211 -10.88 -16.62 3.78
C ASP A 211 -10.87 -17.96 3.01
N PRO A 212 -11.66 -18.96 3.44
CA PRO A 212 -11.74 -20.22 2.71
C PRO A 212 -12.13 -20.05 1.24
N TYR A 213 -12.77 -18.94 0.89
CA TYR A 213 -13.12 -18.63 -0.48
C TYR A 213 -11.89 -18.34 -1.33
N ASP A 214 -10.82 -17.76 -0.78
CA ASP A 214 -9.57 -17.53 -1.50
C ASP A 214 -8.88 -18.82 -1.97
N LEU A 215 -9.14 -19.94 -1.29
CA LEU A 215 -8.64 -21.24 -1.73
C LEU A 215 -9.25 -21.70 -3.04
N LYS A 216 -10.47 -21.25 -3.35
CA LYS A 216 -11.24 -21.66 -4.54
C LYS A 216 -11.31 -20.56 -5.60
N PHE A 217 -11.13 -19.30 -5.22
CA PHE A 217 -11.29 -18.15 -6.09
C PHE A 217 -10.16 -18.03 -7.12
N GLY A 218 -10.52 -17.84 -8.36
CA GLY A 218 -9.60 -17.65 -9.49
C GLY A 218 -9.10 -18.94 -10.13
N ASP A 219 -8.86 -18.88 -11.44
CA ASP A 219 -8.30 -19.99 -12.24
C ASP A 219 -6.83 -20.19 -11.91
N TYR A 220 -6.08 -19.10 -11.82
CA TYR A 220 -4.66 -19.08 -11.52
C TYR A 220 -4.39 -18.31 -10.22
N LYS A 221 -3.62 -18.93 -9.32
CA LYS A 221 -3.31 -18.39 -8.01
C LYS A 221 -1.81 -18.22 -7.84
N LEU A 222 -1.36 -16.99 -7.73
CA LEU A 222 0.04 -16.63 -7.48
C LEU A 222 0.30 -16.66 -5.96
N TRP A 223 0.50 -17.86 -5.42
CA TRP A 223 0.71 -18.08 -3.99
C TRP A 223 2.00 -17.48 -3.45
N ASP A 224 3.01 -17.39 -4.29
CA ASP A 224 4.38 -17.00 -3.98
C ASP A 224 4.81 -15.71 -4.69
N ALA A 225 3.86 -14.93 -5.20
CA ALA A 225 4.14 -13.71 -5.94
C ALA A 225 5.08 -12.77 -5.18
N ASN A 226 6.09 -12.28 -5.89
CA ASN A 226 6.95 -11.16 -5.52
C ASN A 226 6.45 -9.86 -6.17
N PRO A 227 7.10 -8.70 -5.91
CA PRO A 227 6.70 -7.43 -6.53
C PRO A 227 6.77 -7.44 -8.06
N ALA A 228 7.74 -8.12 -8.68
CA ALA A 228 7.87 -8.20 -10.14
C ALA A 228 6.69 -8.94 -10.77
N GLU A 229 6.31 -10.10 -10.19
CA GLU A 229 5.13 -10.88 -10.61
C GLU A 229 3.81 -10.12 -10.36
N PHE A 230 3.72 -9.36 -9.26
CA PHE A 230 2.57 -8.49 -8.98
C PHE A 230 2.40 -7.41 -10.06
N ILE A 231 3.48 -6.73 -10.44
CA ILE A 231 3.48 -5.70 -11.48
C ILE A 231 3.11 -6.34 -12.82
N SER A 232 3.71 -7.47 -13.18
CA SER A 232 3.41 -8.20 -14.41
C SER A 232 1.94 -8.62 -14.49
N ALA A 233 1.36 -9.12 -13.39
CA ALA A 233 -0.04 -9.51 -13.34
C ALA A 233 -1.01 -8.33 -13.60
N ILE A 234 -0.65 -7.12 -13.16
CA ILE A 234 -1.41 -5.89 -13.47
C ILE A 234 -1.17 -5.49 -14.92
N ARG A 235 0.09 -5.41 -15.35
CA ARG A 235 0.51 -4.94 -16.68
C ARG A 235 -0.18 -5.65 -17.83
N HIS A 236 -0.46 -6.94 -17.69
CA HIS A 236 -1.01 -7.78 -18.74
C HIS A 236 -2.49 -8.14 -18.55
N ALA A 237 -3.15 -7.61 -17.53
CA ALA A 237 -4.58 -7.83 -17.30
C ALA A 237 -5.45 -7.08 -18.32
N GLU A 238 -6.60 -7.66 -18.70
CA GLU A 238 -7.66 -6.94 -19.43
C GLU A 238 -8.40 -5.98 -18.49
N TYR A 239 -8.67 -6.41 -17.25
CA TYR A 239 -9.27 -5.62 -16.19
C TYR A 239 -8.61 -5.96 -14.85
N VAL A 240 -8.59 -4.98 -13.96
CA VAL A 240 -8.10 -5.16 -12.59
C VAL A 240 -9.23 -4.89 -11.59
N PHE A 241 -9.47 -5.82 -10.67
CA PHE A 241 -10.37 -5.64 -9.54
C PHE A 241 -9.60 -5.74 -8.24
N CYS A 242 -9.67 -4.71 -7.41
CA CYS A 242 -8.86 -4.69 -6.19
C CYS A 242 -9.50 -3.91 -5.04
N ASP A 243 -8.90 -4.06 -3.84
CA ASP A 243 -9.12 -3.21 -2.67
C ASP A 243 -7.81 -2.62 -2.14
N SER A 244 -6.79 -2.50 -3.01
CA SER A 244 -5.43 -2.09 -2.68
C SER A 244 -5.04 -0.78 -3.35
N PHE A 245 -4.47 0.15 -2.57
CA PHE A 245 -3.95 1.42 -3.08
C PHE A 245 -2.86 1.21 -4.15
N HIS A 246 -1.86 0.39 -3.88
CA HIS A 246 -0.77 0.15 -4.83
C HIS A 246 -1.24 -0.57 -6.10
N CYS A 247 -2.28 -1.40 -6.00
CA CYS A 247 -2.88 -2.00 -7.18
C CYS A 247 -3.49 -0.94 -8.11
N ILE A 248 -4.15 0.09 -7.54
CA ILE A 248 -4.65 1.25 -8.29
C ILE A 248 -3.50 2.02 -8.92
N VAL A 249 -2.43 2.30 -8.14
CA VAL A 249 -1.23 3.00 -8.63
C VAL A 249 -0.69 2.34 -9.89
N PHE A 250 -0.41 1.04 -9.83
CA PHE A 250 0.13 0.31 -10.99
C PHE A 250 -0.89 0.18 -12.13
N SER A 251 -2.19 0.08 -11.84
CA SER A 251 -3.22 0.12 -12.88
C SER A 251 -3.21 1.44 -13.65
N ILE A 252 -3.04 2.57 -12.95
CA ILE A 252 -2.89 3.89 -13.58
C ILE A 252 -1.59 3.95 -14.41
N LEU A 253 -0.46 3.56 -13.85
CA LEU A 253 0.83 3.60 -14.53
C LEU A 253 0.85 2.76 -15.82
N TYR A 254 0.14 1.63 -15.82
CA TYR A 254 0.06 0.72 -16.97
C TYR A 254 -1.18 0.89 -17.83
N HIS A 255 -1.99 1.92 -17.58
CA HIS A 255 -3.23 2.21 -18.31
C HIS A 255 -4.17 0.98 -18.37
N ARG A 256 -4.31 0.28 -17.24
CA ARG A 256 -5.22 -0.87 -17.16
C ARG A 256 -6.57 -0.43 -16.62
N PRO A 257 -7.67 -0.75 -17.31
CA PRO A 257 -9.00 -0.53 -16.75
C PRO A 257 -9.12 -1.26 -15.40
N PHE A 258 -9.58 -0.55 -14.39
CA PHE A 258 -9.65 -1.10 -13.04
C PHE A 258 -10.92 -0.68 -12.31
N PHE A 259 -11.28 -1.48 -11.30
CA PHE A 259 -12.38 -1.20 -10.38
C PHE A 259 -11.95 -1.52 -8.95
N VAL A 260 -12.42 -0.70 -8.04
CA VAL A 260 -11.99 -0.73 -6.64
C VAL A 260 -13.17 -1.08 -5.75
N PHE A 261 -13.04 -2.13 -4.98
CA PHE A 261 -13.98 -2.42 -3.91
C PHE A 261 -13.55 -1.73 -2.62
N PRO A 262 -14.48 -1.09 -1.90
CA PRO A 262 -14.19 -0.57 -0.58
C PRO A 262 -13.88 -1.72 0.38
N LYS A 263 -12.89 -1.52 1.25
CA LYS A 263 -12.58 -2.50 2.30
C LYS A 263 -13.71 -2.60 3.31
N VAL A 264 -14.11 -3.83 3.61
CA VAL A 264 -15.14 -4.12 4.59
C VAL A 264 -14.46 -4.49 5.92
N GLY A 265 -14.91 -3.88 7.01
CA GLY A 265 -14.46 -4.21 8.35
C GLY A 265 -14.98 -5.58 8.82
N ALA A 266 -14.48 -6.05 9.96
CA ALA A 266 -14.98 -7.29 10.58
C ALA A 266 -16.47 -7.21 10.99
N ASP A 267 -17.00 -6.00 11.13
CA ASP A 267 -18.40 -5.66 11.40
C ASP A 267 -19.29 -5.67 10.15
N GLY A 268 -18.74 -6.02 8.98
CA GLY A 268 -19.44 -6.01 7.69
C GLY A 268 -19.65 -4.60 7.10
N LYS A 269 -19.16 -3.54 7.75
CA LYS A 269 -19.35 -2.16 7.26
C LYS A 269 -18.16 -1.67 6.45
N VAL A 270 -18.46 -0.85 5.45
CA VAL A 270 -17.45 -0.17 4.64
C VAL A 270 -16.64 0.79 5.51
N LYS A 271 -15.31 0.66 5.49
CA LYS A 271 -14.39 1.56 6.19
C LYS A 271 -14.14 2.82 5.36
N LYS A 272 -14.94 3.86 5.61
CA LYS A 272 -14.86 5.15 4.90
C LYS A 272 -13.45 5.79 4.95
N SER A 273 -12.72 5.67 6.06
CA SER A 273 -11.36 6.19 6.21
C SER A 273 -10.35 5.59 5.24
N GLN A 274 -10.57 4.37 4.79
CA GLN A 274 -9.67 3.73 3.84
C GLN A 274 -10.01 4.04 2.38
N ILE A 275 -11.19 4.58 2.11
CA ILE A 275 -11.62 5.02 0.78
C ILE A 275 -10.99 6.37 0.43
N SER A 276 -10.85 7.30 1.39
CA SER A 276 -10.41 8.67 1.15
C SER A 276 -9.11 8.77 0.36
N ARG A 277 -8.10 7.97 0.71
CA ARG A 277 -6.81 7.94 0.02
C ARG A 277 -6.90 7.41 -1.42
N MET A 278 -7.84 6.49 -1.68
CA MET A 278 -8.11 6.00 -3.04
C MET A 278 -8.86 7.05 -3.83
N THR A 279 -9.85 7.71 -3.22
CA THR A 279 -10.57 8.83 -3.81
C THR A 279 -9.63 9.99 -4.14
N ASP A 280 -8.74 10.38 -3.21
CA ASP A 280 -7.75 11.44 -3.43
C ASP A 280 -6.84 11.13 -4.64
N LEU A 281 -6.41 9.87 -4.80
CA LEU A 281 -5.61 9.45 -5.95
C LEU A 281 -6.42 9.51 -7.27
N LEU A 282 -7.66 9.04 -7.24
CA LEU A 282 -8.54 9.07 -8.42
C LEU A 282 -8.91 10.49 -8.82
N GLU A 283 -9.15 11.39 -7.87
CA GLU A 283 -9.36 12.81 -8.10
C GLU A 283 -8.11 13.47 -8.68
N LEU A 284 -6.93 13.16 -8.15
CA LEU A 284 -5.65 13.63 -8.69
C LEU A 284 -5.48 13.23 -10.15
N ALA A 285 -5.74 11.97 -10.47
CA ALA A 285 -5.66 11.41 -11.81
C ALA A 285 -6.84 11.78 -12.72
N GLU A 286 -7.89 12.42 -12.18
CA GLU A 286 -9.16 12.73 -12.85
C GLU A 286 -9.88 11.49 -13.43
N ILE A 287 -9.76 10.37 -12.72
CA ILE A 287 -10.40 9.10 -13.08
C ILE A 287 -11.67 8.96 -12.23
N LYS A 288 -12.83 8.82 -12.88
CA LYS A 288 -14.15 8.78 -12.23
C LYS A 288 -14.76 7.38 -12.29
N ASN A 289 -15.73 7.13 -11.43
CA ASN A 289 -16.61 5.94 -11.46
C ASN A 289 -15.85 4.61 -11.43
N ARG A 290 -14.80 4.54 -10.60
CA ARG A 290 -14.00 3.29 -10.44
C ARG A 290 -14.14 2.65 -9.06
N ILE A 291 -14.74 3.33 -8.09
CA ILE A 291 -15.05 2.74 -6.78
C ILE A 291 -16.46 2.17 -6.85
N LEU A 292 -16.58 0.87 -6.64
CA LEU A 292 -17.85 0.16 -6.66
C LEU A 292 -18.40 0.07 -5.22
N LEU A 293 -19.35 0.91 -4.91
CA LEU A 293 -20.10 0.82 -3.65
C LEU A 293 -21.09 -0.35 -3.71
N ASP A 294 -21.78 -0.62 -2.59
CA ASP A 294 -22.72 -1.74 -2.49
C ASP A 294 -23.76 -1.68 -3.62
N ASN A 295 -23.88 -2.78 -4.37
CA ASN A 295 -24.76 -2.96 -5.53
C ASN A 295 -24.47 -2.13 -6.78
N GLU A 296 -23.34 -1.43 -6.87
CA GLU A 296 -22.91 -0.80 -8.11
C GLU A 296 -22.28 -1.83 -9.05
N GLU A 297 -22.62 -1.75 -10.33
CA GLU A 297 -22.02 -2.56 -11.38
C GLU A 297 -20.90 -1.78 -12.08
N ALA A 298 -19.83 -2.52 -12.43
CA ALA A 298 -18.71 -1.95 -13.16
C ALA A 298 -19.12 -1.68 -14.62
N ASP A 299 -18.99 -0.44 -15.06
CA ASP A 299 -19.04 -0.13 -16.48
C ASP A 299 -17.68 -0.46 -17.13
N LEU A 300 -17.59 -1.68 -17.64
CA LEU A 300 -16.37 -2.22 -18.22
C LEU A 300 -15.96 -1.55 -19.53
N ASP A 301 -16.92 -0.92 -20.20
CA ASP A 301 -16.73 -0.28 -21.50
C ASP A 301 -16.48 1.23 -21.36
N ALA A 302 -16.57 1.77 -20.13
CA ALA A 302 -16.27 3.16 -19.85
C ALA A 302 -14.79 3.47 -20.07
N GLU A 303 -14.53 4.39 -20.99
CA GLU A 303 -13.18 4.84 -21.31
C GLU A 303 -12.57 5.68 -20.17
N ILE A 304 -11.23 5.60 -20.06
CA ILE A 304 -10.43 6.46 -19.18
C ILE A 304 -9.56 7.34 -20.08
N ASP A 305 -9.60 8.64 -19.85
CA ASP A 305 -8.68 9.58 -20.51
C ASP A 305 -7.27 9.48 -19.90
N TRP A 306 -6.53 8.47 -20.34
CA TRP A 306 -5.18 8.23 -19.89
C TRP A 306 -4.23 9.39 -20.19
N ASN A 307 -4.42 10.09 -21.32
CA ASN A 307 -3.57 11.22 -21.68
C ASN A 307 -3.72 12.38 -20.68
N ASN A 308 -4.93 12.64 -20.22
CA ASN A 308 -5.17 13.64 -19.19
C ASN A 308 -4.63 13.17 -17.84
N SER A 309 -4.87 11.91 -17.49
CA SER A 309 -4.35 11.30 -16.26
C SER A 309 -2.82 11.40 -16.19
N ASP A 310 -2.12 11.03 -17.27
CA ASP A 310 -0.64 11.10 -17.35
C ASP A 310 -0.12 12.53 -17.15
N LYS A 311 -0.74 13.53 -17.77
CA LYS A 311 -0.34 14.95 -17.58
C LYS A 311 -0.47 15.39 -16.13
N ARG A 312 -1.53 14.97 -15.47
CA ARG A 312 -1.78 15.31 -14.06
C ARG A 312 -0.80 14.62 -13.12
N ILE A 313 -0.56 13.33 -13.35
CA ILE A 313 0.44 12.55 -12.60
C ILE A 313 1.84 13.12 -12.81
N GLN A 314 2.22 13.45 -14.05
CA GLN A 314 3.51 14.06 -14.35
C GLN A 314 3.71 15.40 -13.63
N LYS A 315 2.68 16.25 -13.61
CA LYS A 315 2.74 17.49 -12.84
C LYS A 315 2.94 17.22 -11.35
N ALA A 316 2.15 16.30 -10.78
CA ALA A 316 2.26 15.94 -9.37
C ALA A 316 3.61 15.28 -9.02
N ARG A 317 4.23 14.55 -9.98
CA ARG A 317 5.58 14.01 -9.86
C ARG A 317 6.62 15.13 -9.73
N CYS A 318 6.62 16.10 -10.64
CA CYS A 318 7.52 17.24 -10.57
C CYS A 318 7.35 18.04 -9.26
N ASP A 319 6.11 18.21 -8.78
CA ASP A 319 5.86 18.92 -7.52
C ASP A 319 6.38 18.11 -6.32
N SER A 320 6.23 16.78 -6.34
CA SER A 320 6.72 15.87 -5.30
C SER A 320 8.26 15.78 -5.27
N GLU A 321 8.90 15.75 -6.43
CA GLU A 321 10.36 15.77 -6.56
C GLU A 321 10.92 17.10 -6.02
N ARG A 322 10.31 18.22 -6.37
CA ARG A 322 10.67 19.54 -5.84
C ARG A 322 10.57 19.60 -4.31
N TYR A 323 9.48 19.05 -3.74
CA TYR A 323 9.34 18.93 -2.30
C TYR A 323 10.51 18.14 -1.69
N LEU A 324 10.86 17.00 -2.26
CA LEU A 324 11.94 16.15 -1.75
C LEU A 324 13.30 16.84 -1.83
N GLU A 325 13.59 17.51 -2.94
CA GLU A 325 14.82 18.31 -3.12
C GLU A 325 14.92 19.44 -2.08
N GLN A 326 13.83 20.17 -1.89
CA GLN A 326 13.79 21.26 -0.88
C GLN A 326 13.96 20.70 0.53
N ALA A 327 13.31 19.58 0.86
CA ALA A 327 13.43 18.95 2.16
C ALA A 327 14.86 18.45 2.46
N LEU A 328 15.56 17.97 1.45
CA LEU A 328 16.92 17.44 1.60
C LEU A 328 17.99 18.54 1.66
N PHE A 329 17.90 19.56 0.80
CA PHE A 329 19.03 20.47 0.51
C PHE A 329 18.83 21.92 0.99
N MET A 330 17.63 22.31 1.39
CA MET A 330 17.35 23.60 2.02
C MET A 330 17.10 23.46 3.53
#